data_a601451ea04b96af2be9576cc655f753
#
_entry.id   a601451ea04b96af2be9576cc655f753
#
_cell.length_a   1.000
_cell.length_b   1.000
_cell.length_c   1.000
_cell.angle_alpha   90.00
_cell.angle_beta   90.00
_cell.angle_gamma   90.00
#
_symmetry.space_group_name_H-M   'P 1'
#
loop_
_entity.id
_entity.type
_entity.pdbx_description
1 polymer ?
#
loop_
_entity_poly.entity_id
_entity_poly.type
_entity_poly.pdbx_seq_one_letter_code
_entity_poly.pdbx_strand_id
1 'polypeptide(L)'
;MKIRSIQIKRFRSILNLKLNLDSLEHITTICGANNAGKTNVLRAINLFFNPKDYKASEDSPNHKFNGSRGGKVYPEISVDFEDNNIIYRITKAFDIEGISKITGEKILLTKEKLPLDDSSINSLLNKISFFYIPSINISFPDLINNLIEEIYDLEYSNSRFSGLKSELKVSFDNYVNGLVEILNSLAEEINPTFQEFNENWEVGFEYVSDIKKFRDLISNDVDFFFNDKSNRNIEAKGSGLQRLGFILMHSRILSKIKSKQPILLIDEPDIYLHQGLQKKLKTHLENLCPKSQIIITSHSPMFIDSYNLRNTFLLDLEIGEKTFYKRTNKSFYPLNTCLVDIEQSTGNQKIREYLGIELDDYDLLSDYNIMVEGDSDKKFIEETSKFFSIKSANIIPTHGVTKYEKYLDFYDSFYTDKPIKPKIRLIFDNDVAGREEYKKIFKKNAKNSYQNLEVICEFIPNCFGERPNHDEVVKNNIKSNYEIEDFIYPEILVEIANNILAKKAFNKVPWKDISKRLDANSHKNKGILYNFDSIKNDKNLENGHQIDCTNEQVKKGIAISYELKGNKNLSKKFQEYDIKYPEVRKYLIEIAIPDDLTLTPQ
;
A
#
# COMPACT_ATOMS: atom_id res chain seq x y z
N MET A 1 -16.03 -0.01 -6.68
CA MET A 1 -16.10 1.47 -6.73
C MET A 1 -15.03 2.04 -5.81
N LYS A 2 -14.14 2.94 -6.27
CA LYS A 2 -12.99 3.47 -5.52
C LYS A 2 -12.94 4.99 -5.65
N ILE A 3 -12.35 5.69 -4.67
CA ILE A 3 -12.13 7.15 -4.77
C ILE A 3 -10.98 7.40 -5.74
N ARG A 4 -11.23 8.20 -6.77
CA ARG A 4 -10.26 8.61 -7.80
C ARG A 4 -9.65 9.99 -7.54
N SER A 5 -10.47 10.93 -7.11
CA SER A 5 -9.99 12.24 -6.69
C SER A 5 -10.85 12.86 -5.60
N ILE A 6 -10.26 13.76 -4.85
CA ILE A 6 -10.92 14.49 -3.77
C ILE A 6 -10.60 15.96 -3.96
N GLN A 7 -11.63 16.80 -3.96
CA GLN A 7 -11.46 18.24 -3.96
C GLN A 7 -12.12 18.83 -2.72
N ILE A 8 -11.36 19.58 -1.94
CA ILE A 8 -11.78 20.21 -0.70
C ILE A 8 -11.65 21.72 -0.87
N LYS A 9 -12.73 22.44 -0.61
CA LYS A 9 -12.76 23.91 -0.69
C LYS A 9 -13.27 24.51 0.59
N ARG A 10 -12.61 25.58 1.06
CA ARG A 10 -13.04 26.41 2.18
C ARG A 10 -13.27 25.63 3.49
N PHE A 11 -12.36 24.72 3.78
CA PHE A 11 -12.41 23.87 4.96
C PHE A 11 -11.22 24.12 5.87
N ARG A 12 -11.42 24.67 7.06
CA ARG A 12 -10.38 25.02 8.04
C ARG A 12 -9.22 25.81 7.42
N SER A 13 -8.02 25.22 7.29
CA SER A 13 -6.85 25.81 6.62
C SER A 13 -6.85 25.59 5.10
N ILE A 14 -7.76 24.81 4.56
CA ILE A 14 -7.78 24.45 3.15
C ILE A 14 -8.66 25.42 2.37
N LEU A 15 -8.07 26.20 1.48
CA LEU A 15 -8.81 27.09 0.58
C LEU A 15 -9.36 26.31 -0.63
N ASN A 16 -8.49 25.62 -1.31
CA ASN A 16 -8.81 24.76 -2.44
C ASN A 16 -7.68 23.75 -2.62
N LEU A 17 -7.94 22.50 -2.28
CA LEU A 17 -7.00 21.40 -2.41
C LEU A 17 -7.63 20.31 -3.26
N LYS A 18 -6.87 19.79 -4.22
CA LYS A 18 -7.27 18.63 -5.02
C LYS A 18 -6.22 17.55 -4.91
N LEU A 19 -6.62 16.35 -4.53
CA LEU A 19 -5.81 15.16 -4.50
C LEU A 19 -6.30 14.18 -5.57
N ASN A 20 -5.40 13.74 -6.45
CA ASN A 20 -5.69 12.70 -7.44
C ASN A 20 -5.06 11.39 -6.98
N LEU A 21 -5.86 10.37 -6.78
CA LEU A 21 -5.44 9.07 -6.27
C LEU A 21 -5.21 8.12 -7.45
N ASP A 22 -3.98 8.10 -7.97
CA ASP A 22 -3.65 7.39 -9.22
C ASP A 22 -3.47 5.89 -9.04
N SER A 23 -2.99 5.44 -7.89
CA SER A 23 -2.79 4.02 -7.61
C SER A 23 -3.68 3.57 -6.46
N LEU A 24 -4.58 2.63 -6.75
CA LEU A 24 -5.57 2.12 -5.81
C LEU A 24 -5.13 0.79 -5.16
N GLU A 25 -3.92 0.33 -5.45
CA GLU A 25 -3.38 -0.95 -4.97
C GLU A 25 -2.36 -0.78 -3.83
N HIS A 26 -2.04 0.46 -3.48
CA HIS A 26 -1.08 0.81 -2.44
C HIS A 26 -1.71 1.75 -1.42
N ILE A 27 -1.09 1.85 -0.25
CA ILE A 27 -1.47 2.83 0.77
C ILE A 27 -1.26 4.23 0.19
N THR A 28 -2.28 5.08 0.31
CA THR A 28 -2.13 6.51 0.05
C THR A 28 -1.65 7.21 1.32
N THR A 29 -0.47 7.81 1.28
CA THR A 29 0.12 8.50 2.43
C THR A 29 0.08 10.02 2.25
N ILE A 30 -0.49 10.72 3.20
CA ILE A 30 -0.47 12.19 3.28
C ILE A 30 0.54 12.58 4.36
N CYS A 31 1.63 13.22 3.97
CA CYS A 31 2.70 13.65 4.87
C CYS A 31 2.90 15.17 4.83
N GLY A 32 3.73 15.71 5.70
CA GLY A 32 4.05 17.12 5.81
C GLY A 32 4.37 17.52 7.25
N ALA A 33 4.83 18.75 7.45
CA ALA A 33 5.15 19.28 8.76
C ALA A 33 3.94 19.29 9.72
N ASN A 34 4.20 19.49 11.01
CA ASN A 34 3.13 19.74 11.98
C ASN A 34 2.32 20.96 11.54
N ASN A 35 1.00 20.87 11.68
CA ASN A 35 0.03 21.88 11.26
C ASN A 35 -0.09 22.11 9.74
N ALA A 36 0.55 21.33 8.89
CA ALA A 36 0.38 21.42 7.43
C ALA A 36 -1.05 21.13 6.93
N GLY A 37 -1.93 20.65 7.81
CA GLY A 37 -3.33 20.41 7.47
C GLY A 37 -3.67 18.96 7.12
N LYS A 38 -2.78 18.00 7.40
CA LYS A 38 -2.99 16.56 7.13
C LYS A 38 -4.30 16.03 7.74
N THR A 39 -4.49 16.21 9.03
CA THR A 39 -5.74 15.83 9.73
C THR A 39 -6.95 16.56 9.16
N ASN A 40 -6.80 17.81 8.69
CA ASN A 40 -7.91 18.54 8.07
C ASN A 40 -8.36 17.87 6.77
N VAL A 41 -7.45 17.29 5.99
CA VAL A 41 -7.80 16.53 4.77
C VAL A 41 -8.63 15.29 5.15
N LEU A 42 -8.15 14.47 6.10
CA LEU A 42 -8.90 13.28 6.51
C LEU A 42 -10.24 13.62 7.13
N ARG A 43 -10.30 14.68 7.96
CA ARG A 43 -11.56 15.15 8.54
C ARG A 43 -12.54 15.62 7.45
N ALA A 44 -12.09 16.32 6.42
CA ALA A 44 -12.95 16.70 5.31
C ALA A 44 -13.51 15.48 4.57
N ILE A 45 -12.68 14.45 4.36
CA ILE A 45 -13.15 13.19 3.77
C ILE A 45 -14.16 12.51 4.71
N ASN A 46 -13.89 12.47 6.02
CA ASN A 46 -14.84 11.94 7.00
C ASN A 46 -16.18 12.67 6.92
N LEU A 47 -16.19 13.99 6.87
CA LEU A 47 -17.43 14.77 6.77
C LEU A 47 -18.21 14.53 5.48
N PHE A 48 -17.53 14.16 4.41
CA PHE A 48 -18.22 13.75 3.18
C PHE A 48 -19.05 12.47 3.41
N PHE A 49 -18.54 11.49 4.16
CA PHE A 49 -19.27 10.26 4.47
C PHE A 49 -20.18 10.40 5.70
N ASN A 50 -19.70 11.08 6.74
CA ASN A 50 -20.39 11.28 8.03
C ASN A 50 -20.72 12.76 8.27
N PRO A 51 -21.67 13.33 7.52
CA PRO A 51 -21.95 14.76 7.59
C PRO A 51 -22.55 15.23 8.95
N LYS A 52 -23.03 14.32 9.76
CA LYS A 52 -23.51 14.62 11.12
C LYS A 52 -22.41 15.14 12.05
N ASP A 53 -21.14 14.82 11.75
CA ASP A 53 -19.98 15.28 12.52
C ASP A 53 -19.59 16.74 12.22
N TYR A 54 -20.27 17.39 11.30
CA TYR A 54 -20.00 18.78 10.91
C TYR A 54 -20.32 19.77 12.01
N LYS A 55 -19.38 20.66 12.27
CA LYS A 55 -19.55 21.80 13.18
C LYS A 55 -19.08 23.07 12.48
N ALA A 56 -20.03 23.93 12.11
CA ALA A 56 -19.73 25.15 11.35
C ALA A 56 -18.71 26.08 12.06
N SER A 57 -18.66 26.08 13.40
CA SER A 57 -17.70 26.86 14.18
C SER A 57 -16.26 26.36 14.08
N GLU A 58 -16.06 25.04 13.86
CA GLU A 58 -14.76 24.39 13.83
C GLU A 58 -14.28 24.12 12.40
N ASP A 59 -15.21 23.79 11.50
CA ASP A 59 -14.92 23.24 10.18
C ASP A 59 -14.94 24.30 9.06
N SER A 60 -15.52 25.48 9.33
CA SER A 60 -15.41 26.65 8.45
C SER A 60 -13.98 27.20 8.47
N PRO A 61 -13.55 27.93 7.42
CA PRO A 61 -12.24 28.57 7.42
C PRO A 61 -12.04 29.50 8.63
N ASN A 62 -10.84 29.51 9.21
CA ASN A 62 -10.51 30.33 10.38
C ASN A 62 -10.70 31.83 10.15
N HIS A 63 -10.62 32.24 8.91
CA HIS A 63 -10.92 33.61 8.49
C HIS A 63 -12.11 33.54 7.53
N LYS A 64 -13.18 34.20 7.88
CA LYS A 64 -14.31 34.36 6.97
C LYS A 64 -13.80 35.11 5.74
N PHE A 65 -13.70 34.44 4.62
CA PHE A 65 -13.35 35.07 3.36
C PHE A 65 -14.40 36.11 3.03
N ASN A 66 -14.12 37.33 3.38
CA ASN A 66 -14.83 38.46 2.85
C ASN A 66 -14.06 39.03 1.66
N GLY A 67 -13.88 38.19 0.68
CA GLY A 67 -13.81 38.70 -0.64
C GLY A 67 -15.17 39.31 -0.94
N SER A 68 -15.21 40.53 -1.42
CA SER A 68 -16.30 41.19 -2.16
C SER A 68 -17.65 40.46 -2.11
N ARG A 69 -18.64 41.17 -1.66
CA ARG A 69 -20.10 40.96 -1.79
C ARG A 69 -20.53 39.56 -2.29
N GLY A 70 -20.83 38.64 -1.37
CA GLY A 70 -21.49 37.37 -1.70
C GLY A 70 -20.62 36.13 -1.89
N GLY A 71 -19.33 36.12 -1.46
CA GLY A 71 -18.48 34.94 -1.53
C GLY A 71 -18.96 33.81 -0.62
N LYS A 72 -18.94 32.56 -1.13
CA LYS A 72 -19.22 31.36 -0.35
C LYS A 72 -18.17 31.21 0.75
N VAL A 73 -18.60 31.04 1.99
CA VAL A 73 -17.75 30.98 3.20
C VAL A 73 -17.71 29.59 3.82
N TYR A 74 -18.59 28.69 3.36
CA TYR A 74 -18.75 27.35 3.91
C TYR A 74 -18.05 26.29 3.08
N PRO A 75 -17.74 25.16 3.69
CA PRO A 75 -17.07 24.06 3.02
C PRO A 75 -17.84 23.50 1.82
N GLU A 76 -17.08 23.05 0.84
CA GLU A 76 -17.55 22.27 -0.30
C GLU A 76 -16.57 21.12 -0.52
N ILE A 77 -17.07 19.88 -0.47
CA ILE A 77 -16.26 18.67 -0.62
C ILE A 77 -16.80 17.87 -1.79
N SER A 78 -15.95 17.62 -2.78
CA SER A 78 -16.28 16.83 -3.96
C SER A 78 -15.41 15.58 -3.99
N VAL A 79 -16.03 14.44 -4.24
CA VAL A 79 -15.34 13.15 -4.38
C VAL A 79 -15.70 12.54 -5.71
N ASP A 80 -14.68 12.19 -6.48
CA ASP A 80 -14.83 11.44 -7.72
C ASP A 80 -14.63 9.95 -7.42
N PHE A 81 -15.63 9.15 -7.71
CA PHE A 81 -15.60 7.71 -7.61
C PHE A 81 -15.45 7.08 -8.98
N GLU A 82 -14.60 6.07 -9.10
CA GLU A 82 -14.48 5.26 -10.31
C GLU A 82 -15.15 3.90 -10.11
N ASP A 83 -16.02 3.54 -11.02
CA ASP A 83 -16.67 2.23 -11.11
C ASP A 83 -16.76 1.80 -12.57
N ASN A 84 -16.09 0.72 -12.95
CA ASN A 84 -16.07 0.19 -14.33
C ASN A 84 -15.72 1.24 -15.40
N ASN A 85 -14.67 2.03 -15.18
CA ASN A 85 -14.20 3.12 -16.05
C ASN A 85 -15.18 4.29 -16.21
N ILE A 86 -16.17 4.39 -15.35
CA ILE A 86 -17.09 5.52 -15.27
C ILE A 86 -16.75 6.31 -14.02
N ILE A 87 -16.69 7.63 -14.15
CA ILE A 87 -16.44 8.52 -13.02
C ILE A 87 -17.77 9.11 -12.55
N TYR A 88 -18.02 8.99 -11.26
CA TYR A 88 -19.16 9.59 -10.57
C TYR A 88 -18.65 10.66 -9.63
N ARG A 89 -18.94 11.92 -9.91
CA ARG A 89 -18.63 13.04 -9.02
C ARG A 89 -19.80 13.33 -8.12
N ILE A 90 -19.56 13.29 -6.80
CA ILE A 90 -20.55 13.68 -5.80
C ILE A 90 -19.97 14.87 -5.03
N THR A 91 -20.74 15.95 -4.92
CA THR A 91 -20.35 17.17 -4.22
C THR A 91 -21.34 17.45 -3.10
N LYS A 92 -20.82 17.65 -1.88
CA LYS A 92 -21.58 18.11 -0.71
C LYS A 92 -21.14 19.52 -0.35
N ALA A 93 -22.07 20.44 -0.39
CA ALA A 93 -21.90 21.82 0.09
C ALA A 93 -22.54 21.98 1.46
N PHE A 94 -21.86 22.67 2.35
CA PHE A 94 -22.29 22.89 3.73
C PHE A 94 -22.71 24.35 3.94
N ASP A 95 -23.45 24.60 5.01
CA ASP A 95 -23.76 25.92 5.54
C ASP A 95 -23.67 25.93 7.08
N ILE A 96 -24.36 26.83 7.77
CA ILE A 96 -24.30 26.92 9.23
C ILE A 96 -25.01 25.76 9.92
N GLU A 97 -25.99 25.15 9.27
CA GLU A 97 -26.86 24.11 9.84
C GLU A 97 -26.39 22.69 9.42
N GLY A 98 -25.53 22.57 8.41
CA GLY A 98 -25.03 21.29 7.93
C GLY A 98 -24.95 21.22 6.41
N ILE A 99 -25.43 20.13 5.81
CA ILE A 99 -25.47 19.99 4.34
C ILE A 99 -26.56 20.89 3.78
N SER A 100 -26.16 21.88 2.96
CA SER A 100 -27.09 22.75 2.25
C SER A 100 -27.46 22.23 0.86
N LYS A 101 -26.55 21.46 0.23
CA LYS A 101 -26.78 20.93 -1.12
C LYS A 101 -25.94 19.70 -1.39
N ILE A 102 -26.55 18.70 -2.01
CA ILE A 102 -25.85 17.54 -2.60
C ILE A 102 -26.06 17.58 -4.10
N THR A 103 -25.00 17.36 -4.88
CA THR A 103 -25.10 17.23 -6.34
C THR A 103 -24.27 16.06 -6.80
N GLY A 104 -24.77 15.32 -7.81
CA GLY A 104 -24.07 14.22 -8.43
C GLY A 104 -24.00 14.40 -9.94
N GLU A 105 -22.87 14.01 -10.53
CA GLU A 105 -22.64 13.97 -11.97
C GLU A 105 -21.99 12.64 -12.35
N LYS A 106 -22.52 12.01 -13.42
CA LYS A 106 -21.86 10.90 -14.09
C LYS A 106 -21.04 11.46 -15.24
N ILE A 107 -19.74 11.21 -15.24
CA ILE A 107 -18.80 11.68 -16.26
C ILE A 107 -18.43 10.48 -17.15
N LEU A 108 -18.83 10.54 -18.40
CA LEU A 108 -18.54 9.51 -19.39
C LEU A 108 -17.11 9.66 -19.96
N LEU A 109 -16.60 8.63 -20.60
CA LEU A 109 -15.29 8.67 -21.30
C LEU A 109 -15.25 9.77 -22.37
N THR A 110 -16.39 10.13 -22.95
CA THR A 110 -16.58 11.27 -23.88
C THR A 110 -16.45 12.63 -23.22
N LYS A 111 -16.24 12.70 -21.88
CA LYS A 111 -16.27 13.92 -21.04
C LYS A 111 -17.67 14.55 -20.93
N GLU A 112 -18.72 13.92 -21.43
CA GLU A 112 -20.09 14.33 -21.22
C GLU A 112 -20.48 14.12 -19.75
N LYS A 113 -21.20 15.10 -19.18
CA LYS A 113 -21.65 15.11 -17.79
C LYS A 113 -23.16 14.94 -17.74
N LEU A 114 -23.60 13.91 -17.08
CA LEU A 114 -25.02 13.63 -16.86
C LEU A 114 -25.34 13.82 -15.37
N PRO A 115 -26.36 14.60 -15.01
CA PRO A 115 -26.75 14.77 -13.62
C PRO A 115 -27.28 13.46 -13.03
N LEU A 116 -27.02 13.26 -11.74
CA LEU A 116 -27.57 12.14 -10.96
C LEU A 116 -28.67 12.65 -10.04
N ASP A 117 -29.71 11.88 -9.90
CA ASP A 117 -30.74 12.09 -8.89
C ASP A 117 -30.31 11.58 -7.51
N ASP A 118 -31.03 12.00 -6.47
CA ASP A 118 -30.69 11.67 -5.08
C ASP A 118 -30.73 10.16 -4.80
N SER A 119 -31.61 9.43 -5.49
CA SER A 119 -31.73 7.98 -5.32
C SER A 119 -30.50 7.27 -5.88
N SER A 120 -29.99 7.70 -7.02
CA SER A 120 -28.75 7.21 -7.64
C SER A 120 -27.53 7.54 -6.78
N ILE A 121 -27.46 8.76 -6.23
CA ILE A 121 -26.38 9.16 -5.31
C ILE A 121 -26.35 8.27 -4.07
N ASN A 122 -27.50 8.06 -3.44
CA ASN A 122 -27.62 7.18 -2.26
C ASN A 122 -27.27 5.73 -2.59
N SER A 123 -27.72 5.22 -3.73
CA SER A 123 -27.37 3.87 -4.19
C SER A 123 -25.87 3.69 -4.39
N LEU A 124 -25.18 4.70 -4.93
CA LEU A 124 -23.73 4.69 -5.10
C LEU A 124 -23.00 4.69 -3.75
N LEU A 125 -23.40 5.58 -2.84
CA LEU A 125 -22.77 5.69 -1.51
C LEU A 125 -23.00 4.42 -0.67
N ASN A 126 -24.13 3.75 -0.79
CA ASN A 126 -24.43 2.49 -0.11
C ASN A 126 -23.53 1.31 -0.56
N LYS A 127 -22.84 1.43 -1.71
CA LYS A 127 -21.83 0.46 -2.16
C LYS A 127 -20.49 0.60 -1.41
N ILE A 128 -20.34 1.61 -0.57
CA ILE A 128 -19.11 1.90 0.17
C ILE A 128 -19.32 1.58 1.64
N SER A 129 -18.31 0.98 2.26
CA SER A 129 -18.18 0.88 3.71
C SER A 129 -17.00 1.75 4.13
N PHE A 130 -17.28 2.78 4.91
CA PHE A 130 -16.33 3.84 5.22
C PHE A 130 -16.00 3.86 6.70
N PHE A 131 -14.69 3.87 7.01
CA PHE A 131 -14.17 3.89 8.37
C PHE A 131 -13.15 5.00 8.53
N TYR A 132 -13.22 5.72 9.64
CA TYR A 132 -12.26 6.75 10.01
C TYR A 132 -11.73 6.51 11.41
N ILE A 133 -10.42 6.41 11.53
CA ILE A 133 -9.70 6.27 12.80
C ILE A 133 -8.95 7.57 13.07
N PRO A 134 -9.42 8.41 14.01
CA PRO A 134 -8.76 9.67 14.34
C PRO A 134 -7.47 9.46 15.14
N SER A 135 -6.59 10.48 15.17
CA SER A 135 -5.32 10.46 15.93
C SER A 135 -5.52 10.60 17.44
N ILE A 136 -6.54 11.35 17.85
CA ILE A 136 -6.81 11.74 19.24
C ILE A 136 -8.25 11.38 19.59
N ASN A 137 -8.52 11.18 20.90
CA ASN A 137 -9.86 10.91 21.45
C ASN A 137 -10.52 9.65 20.89
N ILE A 138 -9.79 8.55 20.93
CA ILE A 138 -10.37 7.25 20.66
C ILE A 138 -11.27 6.89 21.85
N SER A 139 -12.59 6.96 21.63
CA SER A 139 -13.57 6.45 22.58
C SER A 139 -13.81 4.98 22.29
N PHE A 140 -13.36 4.10 23.16
CA PHE A 140 -13.61 2.66 23.02
C PHE A 140 -15.10 2.31 23.07
N PRO A 141 -15.92 2.95 23.94
CA PRO A 141 -17.36 2.74 23.91
C PRO A 141 -18.00 3.08 22.57
N ASP A 142 -17.62 4.22 21.95
CA ASP A 142 -18.15 4.59 20.63
C ASP A 142 -17.69 3.63 19.51
N LEU A 143 -16.47 3.11 19.64
CA LEU A 143 -15.98 2.08 18.73
C LEU A 143 -16.81 0.80 18.82
N ILE A 144 -17.01 0.32 20.04
CA ILE A 144 -17.76 -0.92 20.30
C ILE A 144 -19.19 -0.74 19.82
N ASN A 145 -19.79 0.44 20.03
CA ASN A 145 -21.11 0.76 19.50
C ASN A 145 -21.16 0.70 17.99
N ASN A 146 -20.21 1.34 17.30
CA ASN A 146 -20.12 1.30 15.86
C ASN A 146 -19.90 -0.14 15.35
N LEU A 147 -19.09 -0.92 16.05
CA LEU A 147 -18.89 -2.34 15.78
C LEU A 147 -20.19 -3.15 15.93
N ILE A 148 -20.94 -2.91 17.00
CA ILE A 148 -22.22 -3.58 17.27
C ILE A 148 -23.22 -3.20 16.18
N GLU A 149 -23.35 -1.93 15.81
CA GLU A 149 -24.23 -1.50 14.73
C GLU A 149 -23.89 -2.15 13.40
N GLU A 150 -22.60 -2.25 13.06
CA GLU A 150 -22.18 -2.89 11.80
C GLU A 150 -22.39 -4.41 11.79
N ILE A 151 -22.13 -5.09 12.91
CA ILE A 151 -22.43 -6.51 13.06
C ILE A 151 -23.94 -6.74 12.97
N TYR A 152 -24.73 -5.83 13.54
CA TYR A 152 -26.18 -5.86 13.48
C TYR A 152 -26.72 -5.74 12.05
N ASP A 153 -26.20 -4.80 11.28
CA ASP A 153 -26.58 -4.62 9.87
C ASP A 153 -26.21 -5.81 8.98
N LEU A 154 -25.19 -6.59 9.40
CA LEU A 154 -24.71 -7.74 8.63
C LEU A 154 -25.52 -9.03 8.90
N GLU A 155 -26.06 -9.23 10.10
CA GLU A 155 -26.65 -10.52 10.50
C GLU A 155 -28.14 -10.47 10.86
N TYR A 156 -28.71 -9.31 11.25
CA TYR A 156 -30.04 -9.28 11.89
C TYR A 156 -31.02 -8.19 11.38
N SER A 157 -31.33 -8.17 10.13
CA SER A 157 -32.28 -7.18 9.60
C SER A 157 -33.77 -7.35 10.02
N ASN A 158 -34.15 -8.38 10.80
CA ASN A 158 -35.56 -8.64 11.11
C ASN A 158 -35.80 -9.33 12.46
N SER A 159 -35.82 -8.63 13.60
CA SER A 159 -36.47 -9.17 14.79
C SER A 159 -37.33 -8.12 15.53
N ARG A 160 -38.64 -8.41 15.68
CA ARG A 160 -39.58 -7.65 16.51
C ARG A 160 -39.52 -8.16 17.94
N PHE A 161 -39.37 -7.23 18.88
CA PHE A 161 -39.46 -7.55 20.31
C PHE A 161 -40.91 -7.45 20.81
N SER A 162 -41.41 -8.50 21.45
CA SER A 162 -42.63 -8.47 22.24
C SER A 162 -42.49 -9.42 23.42
N GLY A 163 -42.57 -8.92 24.66
CA GLY A 163 -42.58 -9.76 25.88
C GLY A 163 -42.36 -8.98 27.17
N LEU A 164 -42.73 -9.60 28.29
CA LEU A 164 -42.71 -9.05 29.65
C LEU A 164 -41.27 -8.78 30.16
N LYS A 165 -41.14 -7.86 31.10
CA LYS A 165 -39.88 -7.31 31.61
C LYS A 165 -38.86 -8.36 32.13
N SER A 166 -39.33 -9.54 32.59
CA SER A 166 -38.47 -10.66 33.04
C SER A 166 -37.94 -11.50 31.87
N GLU A 167 -38.74 -11.73 30.86
CA GLU A 167 -38.31 -12.39 29.62
C GLU A 167 -37.35 -11.51 28.82
N LEU A 168 -37.60 -10.21 28.86
CA LEU A 168 -36.71 -9.22 28.26
C LEU A 168 -35.31 -9.28 28.88
N LYS A 169 -35.21 -9.46 30.21
CA LYS A 169 -33.92 -9.54 30.91
C LYS A 169 -33.17 -10.83 30.53
N VAL A 170 -33.83 -11.95 30.53
CA VAL A 170 -33.22 -13.24 30.11
C VAL A 170 -32.85 -13.22 28.63
N SER A 171 -33.72 -12.63 27.79
CA SER A 171 -33.45 -12.46 26.36
C SER A 171 -32.31 -11.48 26.11
N PHE A 172 -32.21 -10.46 26.94
CA PHE A 172 -31.12 -9.49 26.86
C PHE A 172 -29.77 -10.10 27.31
N ASP A 173 -29.74 -10.81 28.43
CA ASP A 173 -28.55 -11.53 28.90
C ASP A 173 -28.08 -12.58 27.88
N ASN A 174 -29.01 -13.31 27.27
CA ASN A 174 -28.71 -14.25 26.18
C ASN A 174 -28.20 -13.52 24.92
N TYR A 175 -28.78 -12.37 24.61
CA TYR A 175 -28.36 -11.54 23.49
C TYR A 175 -26.95 -10.97 23.69
N VAL A 176 -26.67 -10.43 24.87
CA VAL A 176 -25.32 -9.89 25.18
C VAL A 176 -24.29 -11.01 25.21
N ASN A 177 -24.62 -12.17 25.78
CA ASN A 177 -23.75 -13.34 25.74
C ASN A 177 -23.49 -13.79 24.29
N GLY A 178 -24.52 -13.83 23.46
CA GLY A 178 -24.36 -14.12 22.02
C GLY A 178 -23.50 -13.07 21.29
N LEU A 179 -23.64 -11.78 21.62
CA LEU A 179 -22.77 -10.74 21.11
C LEU A 179 -21.32 -10.91 21.56
N VAL A 180 -21.10 -11.22 22.84
CA VAL A 180 -19.77 -11.49 23.38
C VAL A 180 -19.16 -12.72 22.72
N GLU A 181 -19.94 -13.76 22.46
CA GLU A 181 -19.49 -14.93 21.69
C GLU A 181 -19.08 -14.55 20.27
N ILE A 182 -19.86 -13.73 19.58
CA ILE A 182 -19.52 -13.22 18.23
C ILE A 182 -18.25 -12.36 18.28
N LEU A 183 -18.14 -11.47 19.27
CA LEU A 183 -16.97 -10.63 19.45
C LEU A 183 -15.72 -11.45 19.78
N ASN A 184 -15.86 -12.48 20.61
CA ASN A 184 -14.75 -13.38 20.93
C ASN A 184 -14.38 -14.27 19.74
N SER A 185 -15.34 -14.72 18.94
CA SER A 185 -15.05 -15.35 17.64
C SER A 185 -14.28 -14.42 16.71
N LEU A 186 -14.61 -13.14 16.70
CA LEU A 186 -13.84 -12.12 15.98
C LEU A 186 -12.44 -11.95 16.58
N ALA A 187 -12.34 -11.94 17.91
CA ALA A 187 -11.06 -11.87 18.62
C ALA A 187 -10.16 -13.06 18.29
N GLU A 188 -10.70 -14.29 18.28
CA GLU A 188 -9.97 -15.49 17.87
C GLU A 188 -9.41 -15.38 16.45
N GLU A 189 -10.16 -14.78 15.53
CA GLU A 189 -9.68 -14.56 14.17
C GLU A 189 -8.64 -13.43 14.05
N ILE A 190 -8.67 -12.46 14.97
CA ILE A 190 -7.72 -11.34 15.02
C ILE A 190 -6.45 -11.73 15.78
N ASN A 191 -6.54 -12.58 16.78
CA ASN A 191 -5.42 -12.96 17.64
C ASN A 191 -4.19 -13.45 16.87
N PRO A 192 -4.29 -14.24 15.80
CA PRO A 192 -3.12 -14.57 14.99
C PRO A 192 -2.40 -13.33 14.43
N THR A 193 -3.15 -12.29 14.08
CA THR A 193 -2.56 -11.04 13.61
C THR A 193 -1.85 -10.28 14.74
N PHE A 194 -2.42 -10.25 15.94
CA PHE A 194 -1.73 -9.66 17.10
C PHE A 194 -0.47 -10.44 17.47
N GLN A 195 -0.52 -11.76 17.38
CA GLN A 195 0.61 -12.64 17.66
C GLN A 195 1.75 -12.49 16.62
N GLU A 196 1.46 -12.06 15.39
CA GLU A 196 2.50 -11.67 14.44
C GLU A 196 3.31 -10.44 14.92
N PHE A 197 2.69 -9.56 15.71
CA PHE A 197 3.35 -8.40 16.30
C PHE A 197 4.09 -8.75 17.61
N ASN A 198 3.46 -9.58 18.45
CA ASN A 198 4.07 -10.12 19.66
C ASN A 198 3.31 -11.41 20.08
N GLU A 199 4.03 -12.52 20.21
CA GLU A 199 3.50 -13.85 20.52
C GLU A 199 2.64 -13.96 21.80
N ASN A 200 2.80 -12.99 22.73
CA ASN A 200 2.09 -12.96 24.00
C ASN A 200 0.85 -12.04 23.96
N TRP A 201 0.52 -11.44 22.84
CA TRP A 201 -0.61 -10.53 22.73
C TRP A 201 -1.86 -11.27 22.29
N GLU A 202 -2.92 -11.04 23.04
CA GLU A 202 -4.22 -11.65 22.81
C GLU A 202 -5.33 -10.65 23.14
N VAL A 203 -6.37 -10.64 22.34
CA VAL A 203 -7.55 -9.80 22.48
C VAL A 203 -8.71 -10.66 22.90
N GLY A 204 -9.52 -10.20 23.84
CA GLY A 204 -10.76 -10.81 24.24
C GLY A 204 -11.80 -9.79 24.66
N PHE A 205 -13.04 -10.20 24.67
CA PHE A 205 -14.18 -9.39 25.10
C PHE A 205 -14.85 -10.06 26.28
N GLU A 206 -15.11 -9.27 27.33
CA GLU A 206 -15.83 -9.70 28.50
C GLU A 206 -17.03 -8.79 28.78
N TYR A 207 -18.12 -9.37 29.24
CA TYR A 207 -19.29 -8.64 29.69
C TYR A 207 -19.29 -8.52 31.20
N VAL A 208 -19.33 -7.29 31.68
CA VAL A 208 -19.43 -7.00 33.12
C VAL A 208 -20.89 -6.70 33.46
N SER A 209 -21.56 -7.65 34.06
CA SER A 209 -22.97 -7.53 34.48
C SER A 209 -23.13 -6.64 35.68
N ASP A 210 -23.53 -5.38 35.51
CA ASP A 210 -24.05 -4.53 36.59
C ASP A 210 -25.49 -4.06 36.29
N ILE A 211 -26.38 -4.38 37.22
CA ILE A 211 -27.85 -4.41 37.07
C ILE A 211 -28.52 -3.03 37.03
N LYS A 212 -27.82 -1.93 37.21
CA LYS A 212 -28.45 -0.65 37.56
C LYS A 212 -28.89 0.27 36.42
N LYS A 213 -28.45 0.06 35.17
CA LYS A 213 -28.80 0.98 34.07
C LYS A 213 -29.05 0.26 32.73
N PHE A 214 -30.21 -0.33 32.60
CA PHE A 214 -30.65 -1.07 31.41
C PHE A 214 -30.61 -0.27 30.09
N ARG A 215 -30.60 1.03 30.13
CA ARG A 215 -30.61 1.92 28.94
C ARG A 215 -29.20 2.30 28.46
N ASP A 216 -28.24 2.32 29.40
CA ASP A 216 -26.85 2.62 29.09
C ASP A 216 -26.03 1.33 28.82
N LEU A 217 -26.65 0.18 29.00
CA LEU A 217 -26.06 -1.16 28.99
C LEU A 217 -25.50 -1.57 27.60
N ILE A 218 -26.12 -1.10 26.52
CA ILE A 218 -25.68 -1.51 25.16
C ILE A 218 -24.42 -0.75 24.74
N SER A 219 -24.18 0.43 25.32
CA SER A 219 -23.12 1.31 24.88
C SER A 219 -21.86 1.35 25.75
N ASN A 220 -21.99 1.05 27.06
CA ASN A 220 -20.91 1.30 28.01
C ASN A 220 -20.36 0.07 28.71
N ASP A 221 -20.96 -1.10 28.56
CA ASP A 221 -20.65 -2.28 29.38
C ASP A 221 -19.90 -3.41 28.66
N VAL A 222 -19.51 -3.21 27.39
CA VAL A 222 -18.63 -4.14 26.70
C VAL A 222 -17.21 -3.62 26.74
N ASP A 223 -16.37 -4.26 27.55
CA ASP A 223 -14.97 -3.89 27.69
C ASP A 223 -14.09 -4.68 26.70
N PHE A 224 -13.12 -3.98 26.12
CA PHE A 224 -12.09 -4.58 25.27
C PHE A 224 -10.87 -4.94 26.12
N PHE A 225 -10.61 -6.24 26.26
CA PHE A 225 -9.46 -6.74 27.00
C PHE A 225 -8.32 -7.12 26.06
N PHE A 226 -7.11 -6.70 26.45
CA PHE A 226 -5.90 -7.11 25.77
C PHE A 226 -5.08 -8.00 26.71
N ASN A 227 -4.97 -9.27 26.36
CA ASN A 227 -4.23 -10.24 27.15
C ASN A 227 -2.76 -10.32 26.69
N ASP A 228 -1.89 -9.69 27.45
CA ASP A 228 -0.43 -9.79 27.35
C ASP A 228 0.16 -10.51 28.57
N LYS A 229 -0.52 -11.55 29.08
CA LYS A 229 -0.32 -12.23 30.37
C LYS A 229 -0.81 -11.43 31.58
N SER A 230 -1.34 -10.22 31.43
CA SER A 230 -1.85 -9.39 32.53
C SER A 230 -3.38 -9.26 32.54
N ASN A 231 -4.07 -9.70 31.49
CA ASN A 231 -5.52 -9.64 31.29
C ASN A 231 -6.14 -8.35 31.84
N ARG A 232 -5.80 -7.22 31.21
CA ARG A 232 -6.31 -5.91 31.61
C ARG A 232 -7.11 -5.28 30.50
N ASN A 233 -8.11 -4.48 30.87
CA ASN A 233 -8.83 -3.62 29.94
C ASN A 233 -7.84 -2.82 29.08
N ILE A 234 -8.16 -2.67 27.80
CA ILE A 234 -7.33 -1.95 26.84
C ILE A 234 -7.04 -0.52 27.30
N GLU A 235 -7.97 0.13 28.02
CA GLU A 235 -7.79 1.48 28.55
C GLU A 235 -6.66 1.56 29.60
N ALA A 236 -6.35 0.45 30.26
CA ALA A 236 -5.22 0.36 31.20
C ALA A 236 -3.87 0.09 30.50
N LYS A 237 -3.86 -0.08 29.20
CA LYS A 237 -2.65 -0.30 28.39
C LYS A 237 -2.09 1.02 27.86
N GLY A 238 -0.84 1.00 27.40
CA GLY A 238 -0.23 2.17 26.76
C GLY A 238 -0.98 2.57 25.47
N SER A 239 -1.05 3.87 25.21
CA SER A 239 -1.78 4.46 24.08
C SER A 239 -1.41 3.86 22.70
N GLY A 240 -0.16 3.47 22.50
CA GLY A 240 0.27 2.81 21.27
C GLY A 240 -0.39 1.45 21.06
N LEU A 241 -0.53 0.66 22.13
CA LEU A 241 -1.17 -0.65 22.06
C LEU A 241 -2.68 -0.51 21.86
N GLN A 242 -3.31 0.44 22.55
CA GLN A 242 -4.71 0.77 22.36
C GLN A 242 -4.99 1.08 20.89
N ARG A 243 -4.17 1.95 20.31
CA ARG A 243 -4.30 2.37 18.93
C ARG A 243 -4.08 1.25 17.92
N LEU A 244 -3.03 0.45 18.14
CA LEU A 244 -2.75 -0.71 17.30
C LEU A 244 -3.93 -1.70 17.33
N GLY A 245 -4.44 -2.03 18.52
CA GLY A 245 -5.60 -2.89 18.69
C GLY A 245 -6.81 -2.39 17.92
N PHE A 246 -7.05 -1.09 17.98
CA PHE A 246 -8.13 -0.43 17.28
C PHE A 246 -8.00 -0.54 15.74
N ILE A 247 -6.81 -0.24 15.21
CA ILE A 247 -6.55 -0.34 13.77
C ILE A 247 -6.70 -1.79 13.28
N LEU A 248 -6.15 -2.75 14.01
CA LEU A 248 -6.21 -4.16 13.62
C LEU A 248 -7.65 -4.70 13.64
N MET A 249 -8.45 -4.33 14.63
CA MET A 249 -9.87 -4.70 14.68
C MET A 249 -10.64 -4.18 13.48
N HIS A 250 -10.56 -2.87 13.19
CA HIS A 250 -11.21 -2.29 12.02
C HIS A 250 -10.75 -2.95 10.71
N SER A 251 -9.45 -3.19 10.59
CA SER A 251 -8.90 -3.85 9.40
C SER A 251 -9.49 -5.25 9.19
N ARG A 252 -9.74 -5.97 10.28
CA ARG A 252 -10.35 -7.31 10.20
C ARG A 252 -11.82 -7.25 9.81
N ILE A 253 -12.58 -6.31 10.36
CA ILE A 253 -13.98 -6.10 9.96
C ILE A 253 -14.05 -5.79 8.47
N LEU A 254 -13.20 -4.87 7.99
CA LEU A 254 -13.12 -4.54 6.57
C LEU A 254 -12.87 -5.77 5.71
N SER A 255 -12.01 -6.69 6.13
CA SER A 255 -11.72 -7.91 5.39
C SER A 255 -12.93 -8.87 5.26
N LYS A 256 -13.91 -8.76 6.14
CA LYS A 256 -15.16 -9.57 6.14
C LYS A 256 -16.26 -8.98 5.28
N ILE A 257 -16.20 -7.69 4.96
CA ILE A 257 -17.21 -7.02 4.13
C ILE A 257 -17.07 -7.49 2.68
N LYS A 258 -18.05 -8.25 2.19
CA LYS A 258 -18.06 -8.81 0.82
C LYS A 258 -18.92 -8.01 -0.15
N SER A 259 -19.93 -7.30 0.36
CA SER A 259 -20.96 -6.64 -0.45
C SER A 259 -20.65 -5.18 -0.78
N LYS A 260 -19.72 -4.55 -0.05
CA LYS A 260 -19.38 -3.13 -0.19
C LYS A 260 -17.88 -2.96 -0.43
N GLN A 261 -17.50 -1.84 -1.03
CA GLN A 261 -16.09 -1.47 -1.18
C GLN A 261 -15.60 -0.80 0.10
N PRO A 262 -14.63 -1.38 0.81
CA PRO A 262 -14.11 -0.79 2.02
C PRO A 262 -13.17 0.39 1.72
N ILE A 263 -13.34 1.47 2.50
CA ILE A 263 -12.45 2.64 2.52
C ILE A 263 -12.05 2.89 3.97
N LEU A 264 -10.76 2.89 4.25
CA LEU A 264 -10.21 3.09 5.59
C LEU A 264 -9.35 4.35 5.62
N LEU A 265 -9.71 5.29 6.47
CA LEU A 265 -8.89 6.44 6.80
C LEU A 265 -8.24 6.24 8.16
N ILE A 266 -6.93 6.48 8.28
CA ILE A 266 -6.21 6.42 9.55
C ILE A 266 -5.38 7.69 9.72
N ASP A 267 -5.66 8.44 10.76
CA ASP A 267 -4.91 9.64 11.07
C ASP A 267 -3.73 9.29 11.98
N GLU A 268 -2.51 9.43 11.50
CA GLU A 268 -1.24 9.18 12.20
C GLU A 268 -1.12 7.78 12.86
N PRO A 269 -1.15 6.68 12.09
CA PRO A 269 -1.06 5.32 12.64
C PRO A 269 0.25 5.02 13.38
N ASP A 270 1.26 5.84 13.17
CA ASP A 270 2.62 5.73 13.73
C ASP A 270 2.73 6.25 15.17
N ILE A 271 1.80 7.09 15.63
CA ILE A 271 1.88 7.69 16.97
C ILE A 271 1.96 6.61 18.05
N TYR A 272 2.91 6.78 18.97
CA TYR A 272 3.19 5.90 20.11
C TYR A 272 3.64 4.48 19.75
N LEU A 273 3.88 4.16 18.46
CA LEU A 273 4.43 2.88 18.04
C LEU A 273 5.94 2.99 17.79
N HIS A 274 6.70 2.04 18.33
CA HIS A 274 8.12 1.93 17.97
C HIS A 274 8.29 1.42 16.53
N GLN A 275 9.42 1.70 15.90
CA GLN A 275 9.68 1.42 14.48
C GLN A 275 9.36 -0.01 14.04
N GLY A 276 9.69 -1.01 14.86
CA GLY A 276 9.39 -2.41 14.55
C GLY A 276 7.89 -2.70 14.43
N LEU A 277 7.05 -2.09 15.27
CA LEU A 277 5.59 -2.20 15.17
C LEU A 277 5.03 -1.40 13.99
N GLN A 278 5.59 -0.23 13.70
CA GLN A 278 5.21 0.57 12.53
C GLN A 278 5.44 -0.23 11.23
N LYS A 279 6.59 -0.91 11.11
CA LYS A 279 6.90 -1.77 9.95
C LYS A 279 5.90 -2.91 9.80
N LYS A 280 5.58 -3.61 10.89
CA LYS A 280 4.58 -4.69 10.88
C LYS A 280 3.19 -4.17 10.51
N LEU A 281 2.79 -3.01 11.07
CA LEU A 281 1.51 -2.38 10.76
C LEU A 281 1.44 -1.97 9.28
N LYS A 282 2.49 -1.37 8.73
CA LYS A 282 2.57 -1.04 7.30
C LYS A 282 2.33 -2.27 6.44
N THR A 283 3.10 -3.34 6.67
CA THR A 283 2.94 -4.61 5.92
C THR A 283 1.52 -5.17 6.05
N HIS A 284 0.91 -5.09 7.24
CA HIS A 284 -0.47 -5.53 7.45
C HIS A 284 -1.46 -4.70 6.61
N LEU A 285 -1.33 -3.37 6.60
CA LEU A 285 -2.17 -2.49 5.80
C LEU A 285 -1.96 -2.69 4.29
N GLU A 286 -0.73 -2.88 3.83
CA GLU A 286 -0.42 -3.19 2.43
C GLU A 286 -1.12 -4.46 1.95
N ASN A 287 -1.17 -5.50 2.79
CA ASN A 287 -1.88 -6.74 2.48
C ASN A 287 -3.41 -6.56 2.33
N LEU A 288 -3.97 -5.48 2.86
CA LEU A 288 -5.40 -5.16 2.72
C LEU A 288 -5.70 -4.32 1.47
N CYS A 289 -4.72 -3.60 0.92
CA CYS A 289 -4.91 -2.69 -0.21
C CYS A 289 -5.56 -3.33 -1.46
N PRO A 290 -5.31 -4.61 -1.83
CA PRO A 290 -5.98 -5.22 -2.97
C PRO A 290 -7.51 -5.26 -2.87
N LYS A 291 -8.04 -5.26 -1.63
CA LYS A 291 -9.48 -5.34 -1.34
C LYS A 291 -10.07 -4.05 -0.80
N SER A 292 -9.24 -3.18 -0.24
CA SER A 292 -9.67 -1.98 0.48
C SER A 292 -8.86 -0.77 0.02
N GLN A 293 -9.46 0.39 -0.04
CA GLN A 293 -8.72 1.62 -0.27
C GLN A 293 -8.30 2.21 1.08
N ILE A 294 -7.00 2.42 1.28
CA ILE A 294 -6.43 2.88 2.55
C ILE A 294 -5.75 4.22 2.34
N ILE A 295 -6.16 5.22 3.12
CA ILE A 295 -5.57 6.56 3.12
C ILE A 295 -5.13 6.87 4.54
N ILE A 296 -3.87 7.23 4.71
CA ILE A 296 -3.29 7.55 6.01
C ILE A 296 -2.64 8.93 6.02
N THR A 297 -2.56 9.54 7.19
CA THR A 297 -1.59 10.61 7.45
C THR A 297 -0.44 10.03 8.25
N SER A 298 0.77 10.50 8.04
CA SER A 298 1.92 10.07 8.84
C SER A 298 3.04 11.09 8.84
N HIS A 299 3.78 11.12 9.95
CA HIS A 299 5.08 11.78 10.07
C HIS A 299 6.23 10.78 9.97
N SER A 300 5.92 9.47 9.99
CA SER A 300 6.95 8.45 9.99
C SER A 300 7.39 8.11 8.57
N PRO A 301 8.70 8.11 8.30
CA PRO A 301 9.26 7.66 7.04
C PRO A 301 8.89 6.20 6.72
N MET A 302 8.56 5.39 7.74
CA MET A 302 8.16 3.99 7.55
C MET A 302 6.91 3.83 6.68
N PHE A 303 5.99 4.81 6.71
CA PHE A 303 4.75 4.78 5.92
C PHE A 303 4.88 5.45 4.55
N ILE A 304 6.04 6.01 4.24
CA ILE A 304 6.33 6.61 2.93
C ILE A 304 7.01 5.55 2.07
N ASP A 305 6.50 5.35 0.86
CA ASP A 305 7.18 4.53 -0.13
C ASP A 305 8.20 5.38 -0.88
N SER A 306 9.43 5.40 -0.36
CA SER A 306 10.52 6.20 -0.93
C SER A 306 10.86 5.83 -2.37
N TYR A 307 10.47 4.65 -2.82
CA TYR A 307 10.73 4.15 -4.17
C TYR A 307 9.60 4.46 -5.15
N ASN A 308 8.37 4.69 -4.63
CA ASN A 308 7.20 5.02 -5.43
C ASN A 308 6.38 6.13 -4.77
N LEU A 309 6.73 7.38 -5.05
CA LEU A 309 6.07 8.54 -4.46
C LEU A 309 4.69 8.87 -5.07
N ARG A 310 4.21 8.11 -6.05
CA ARG A 310 2.91 8.38 -6.73
C ARG A 310 1.72 8.39 -5.77
N ASN A 311 1.83 7.66 -4.65
CA ASN A 311 0.79 7.58 -3.63
C ASN A 311 1.10 8.42 -2.40
N THR A 312 2.11 9.28 -2.46
CA THR A 312 2.51 10.16 -1.37
C THR A 312 2.16 11.60 -1.72
N PHE A 313 1.42 12.26 -0.84
CA PHE A 313 1.03 13.65 -0.96
C PHE A 313 1.72 14.46 0.14
N LEU A 314 2.64 15.33 -0.24
CA LEU A 314 3.32 16.22 0.69
C LEU A 314 2.52 17.51 0.81
N LEU A 315 2.08 17.83 2.02
CA LEU A 315 1.35 19.06 2.33
C LEU A 315 2.26 20.07 3.03
N ASP A 316 2.04 21.32 2.72
CA ASP A 316 2.62 22.47 3.40
C ASP A 316 1.56 23.50 3.78
N LEU A 317 1.89 24.36 4.74
CA LEU A 317 1.04 25.46 5.19
C LEU A 317 1.63 26.81 4.78
N GLU A 318 1.03 27.42 3.78
CA GLU A 318 1.34 28.80 3.42
C GLU A 318 0.67 29.75 4.41
N ILE A 319 1.45 30.65 4.97
CA ILE A 319 0.97 31.72 5.85
C ILE A 319 1.06 33.04 5.07
N GLY A 320 -0.09 33.58 4.72
CA GLY A 320 -0.17 34.87 4.05
C GLY A 320 0.14 36.06 4.95
N GLU A 321 0.24 37.24 4.37
CA GLU A 321 0.48 38.47 5.10
C GLU A 321 -0.65 38.81 6.07
N LYS A 322 -0.30 39.45 7.19
CA LYS A 322 -1.26 39.88 8.21
C LYS A 322 -2.32 40.82 7.61
N THR A 323 -3.56 40.35 7.58
CA THR A 323 -4.68 41.09 7.00
C THR A 323 -5.57 41.65 8.13
N PHE A 324 -5.91 42.95 8.03
CA PHE A 324 -6.81 43.59 8.96
C PHE A 324 -8.24 43.60 8.44
N TYR A 325 -9.15 43.14 9.30
CA TYR A 325 -10.55 43.03 8.94
C TYR A 325 -11.40 44.11 9.66
N LYS A 326 -11.81 45.13 8.90
CA LYS A 326 -12.52 46.32 9.43
C LYS A 326 -13.84 45.98 10.17
N ARG A 327 -14.60 44.98 9.71
CA ARG A 327 -15.89 44.62 10.30
C ARG A 327 -15.79 43.98 11.68
N THR A 328 -14.74 43.22 11.96
CA THR A 328 -14.54 42.56 13.26
C THR A 328 -13.48 43.23 14.12
N ASN A 329 -12.82 44.27 13.59
CA ASN A 329 -11.68 44.93 14.19
C ASN A 329 -10.57 43.96 14.64
N LYS A 330 -10.36 42.87 13.88
CA LYS A 330 -9.37 41.84 14.15
C LYS A 330 -8.41 41.67 13.00
N SER A 331 -7.15 41.44 13.36
CA SER A 331 -6.12 41.03 12.38
C SER A 331 -6.00 39.51 12.41
N PHE A 332 -5.75 38.92 11.25
CA PHE A 332 -5.48 37.48 11.10
C PHE A 332 -4.44 37.25 10.02
N TYR A 333 -3.81 36.09 10.06
CA TYR A 333 -2.95 35.57 9.01
C TYR A 333 -3.76 34.57 8.19
N PRO A 334 -3.96 34.77 6.88
CA PRO A 334 -4.58 33.77 6.03
C PRO A 334 -3.72 32.52 6.01
N LEU A 335 -4.32 31.38 6.25
CA LEU A 335 -3.68 30.06 6.20
C LEU A 335 -4.19 29.32 4.98
N ASN A 336 -3.29 28.72 4.22
CA ASN A 336 -3.65 27.89 3.09
C ASN A 336 -2.82 26.60 3.08
N THR A 337 -3.48 25.48 3.30
CA THR A 337 -2.88 24.16 3.10
C THR A 337 -2.77 23.90 1.60
N CYS A 338 -1.57 23.72 1.10
CA CYS A 338 -1.25 23.46 -0.31
C CYS A 338 -0.56 22.11 -0.49
N LEU A 339 -0.65 21.58 -1.70
CA LEU A 339 0.09 20.42 -2.14
C LEU A 339 1.46 20.84 -2.64
N VAL A 340 2.51 20.30 -2.09
CA VAL A 340 3.88 20.46 -2.58
C VAL A 340 4.09 19.49 -3.73
N ASP A 341 4.51 20.01 -4.87
CA ASP A 341 4.86 19.16 -6.01
C ASP A 341 6.14 18.37 -5.71
N ILE A 342 6.05 17.06 -5.78
CA ILE A 342 7.15 16.13 -5.54
C ILE A 342 7.38 15.29 -6.80
N GLU A 343 8.55 15.45 -7.38
CA GLU A 343 9.04 14.57 -8.44
C GLU A 343 9.71 13.34 -7.82
N GLN A 344 9.67 12.20 -8.51
CA GLN A 344 10.31 10.97 -8.01
C GLN A 344 11.82 11.16 -7.73
N SER A 345 12.50 12.02 -8.49
CA SER A 345 13.94 12.28 -8.38
C SER A 345 14.35 13.10 -7.16
N THR A 346 13.50 14.05 -6.74
CA THR A 346 13.80 15.01 -5.65
C THR A 346 12.84 14.92 -4.49
N GLY A 347 11.75 14.16 -4.65
CA GLY A 347 10.65 14.10 -3.69
C GLY A 347 11.08 13.54 -2.32
N ASN A 348 11.95 12.55 -2.29
CA ASN A 348 12.45 11.99 -1.05
C ASN A 348 13.23 13.03 -0.22
N GLN A 349 14.05 13.86 -0.86
CA GLN A 349 14.77 14.93 -0.18
C GLN A 349 13.79 15.98 0.36
N LYS A 350 12.84 16.44 -0.46
CA LYS A 350 11.80 17.39 -0.02
C LYS A 350 10.99 16.85 1.16
N ILE A 351 10.55 15.59 1.09
CA ILE A 351 9.79 14.96 2.16
C ILE A 351 10.60 14.95 3.47
N ARG A 352 11.89 14.63 3.42
CA ARG A 352 12.78 14.65 4.59
C ARG A 352 12.90 16.04 5.18
N GLU A 353 13.18 17.04 4.35
CA GLU A 353 13.28 18.44 4.78
C GLU A 353 12.00 18.88 5.49
N TYR A 354 10.82 18.55 4.94
CA TYR A 354 9.53 18.89 5.54
C TYR A 354 9.17 18.11 6.80
N LEU A 355 9.63 16.87 6.92
CA LEU A 355 9.40 16.05 8.10
C LEU A 355 10.44 16.28 9.21
N GLY A 356 11.51 17.04 8.92
CA GLY A 356 12.62 17.24 9.84
C GLY A 356 13.37 15.94 10.15
N ILE A 357 13.42 15.01 9.18
CA ILE A 357 14.06 13.72 9.35
C ILE A 357 15.56 13.89 9.12
N GLU A 358 16.35 13.63 10.14
CA GLU A 358 17.81 13.56 10.01
C GLU A 358 18.24 12.27 9.30
N LEU A 359 19.44 12.27 8.74
CA LEU A 359 19.97 11.13 8.00
C LEU A 359 20.02 9.83 8.83
N ASP A 360 20.13 9.95 10.14
CA ASP A 360 20.23 8.82 11.08
C ASP A 360 18.89 8.07 11.31
N ASP A 361 17.75 8.67 10.94
CA ASP A 361 16.42 8.05 11.08
C ASP A 361 16.12 7.00 9.99
N TYR A 362 17.03 6.85 9.01
CA TYR A 362 16.81 6.02 7.83
C TYR A 362 17.86 4.89 7.73
N ASP A 363 17.61 3.77 8.39
CA ASP A 363 18.39 2.54 8.18
C ASP A 363 17.66 1.64 7.14
N LEU A 364 17.90 1.95 5.86
CA LEU A 364 17.27 1.24 4.75
C LEU A 364 18.09 0.04 4.26
N LEU A 365 19.38 0.00 4.57
CA LEU A 365 20.26 -1.10 4.19
C LEU A 365 20.46 -2.03 5.37
N SER A 366 20.40 -3.32 5.09
CA SER A 366 20.97 -4.36 5.96
C SER A 366 22.49 -4.44 5.73
N ASP A 367 23.20 -5.22 6.52
CA ASP A 367 24.64 -5.45 6.31
C ASP A 367 24.94 -6.01 4.92
N TYR A 368 23.99 -6.78 4.36
CA TYR A 368 24.05 -7.32 3.02
C TYR A 368 22.73 -7.12 2.26
N ASN A 369 22.83 -6.53 1.07
CA ASN A 369 21.70 -6.14 0.25
C ASN A 369 21.90 -6.56 -1.20
N ILE A 370 20.79 -6.86 -1.87
CA ILE A 370 20.74 -7.10 -3.32
C ILE A 370 19.91 -5.99 -3.95
N MET A 371 20.45 -5.30 -4.94
CA MET A 371 19.67 -4.36 -5.77
C MET A 371 19.36 -5.01 -7.11
N VAL A 372 18.11 -4.89 -7.51
CA VAL A 372 17.56 -5.40 -8.77
C VAL A 372 16.82 -4.30 -9.51
N GLU A 373 16.57 -4.50 -10.81
CA GLU A 373 15.97 -3.47 -11.66
C GLU A 373 14.52 -3.15 -11.27
N GLY A 374 13.71 -4.18 -10.98
CA GLY A 374 12.28 -4.01 -10.74
C GLY A 374 11.67 -4.93 -9.69
N ASP A 375 10.38 -4.69 -9.42
CA ASP A 375 9.58 -5.50 -8.49
C ASP A 375 9.42 -6.95 -8.99
N SER A 376 9.42 -7.15 -10.32
CA SER A 376 9.35 -8.48 -10.93
C SER A 376 10.55 -9.33 -10.55
N ASP A 377 11.74 -8.74 -10.62
CA ASP A 377 13.02 -9.41 -10.32
C ASP A 377 13.07 -9.80 -8.83
N LYS A 378 12.71 -8.86 -7.97
CA LYS A 378 12.55 -9.12 -6.55
C LYS A 378 11.61 -10.31 -6.30
N LYS A 379 10.43 -10.30 -6.92
CA LYS A 379 9.41 -11.34 -6.76
C LYS A 379 9.93 -12.71 -7.20
N PHE A 380 10.59 -12.79 -8.34
CA PHE A 380 11.13 -14.07 -8.84
C PHE A 380 12.21 -14.64 -7.91
N ILE A 381 13.15 -13.80 -7.45
CA ILE A 381 14.20 -14.22 -6.52
C ILE A 381 13.62 -14.63 -5.18
N GLU A 382 12.72 -13.82 -4.58
CA GLU A 382 12.14 -14.12 -3.28
C GLU A 382 11.29 -15.39 -3.29
N GLU A 383 10.38 -15.56 -4.26
CA GLU A 383 9.49 -16.72 -4.30
C GLU A 383 10.25 -18.02 -4.56
N THR A 384 11.27 -17.98 -5.44
CA THR A 384 12.11 -19.15 -5.69
C THR A 384 12.99 -19.48 -4.49
N SER A 385 13.54 -18.47 -3.81
CA SER A 385 14.34 -18.66 -2.58
C SER A 385 13.49 -19.24 -1.45
N LYS A 386 12.26 -18.74 -1.25
CA LYS A 386 11.31 -19.27 -0.26
C LYS A 386 10.98 -20.75 -0.52
N PHE A 387 10.79 -21.14 -1.78
CA PHE A 387 10.52 -22.52 -2.13
C PHE A 387 11.65 -23.46 -1.69
N PHE A 388 12.91 -23.04 -1.89
CA PHE A 388 14.07 -23.83 -1.49
C PHE A 388 14.50 -23.62 -0.04
N SER A 389 13.73 -22.86 0.75
CA SER A 389 14.09 -22.47 2.13
C SER A 389 15.46 -21.78 2.23
N ILE A 390 15.84 -21.06 1.19
CA ILE A 390 17.06 -20.24 1.14
C ILE A 390 16.74 -18.91 1.81
N LYS A 391 17.56 -18.51 2.80
CA LYS A 391 17.43 -17.22 3.45
C LYS A 391 17.82 -16.11 2.49
N SER A 392 16.83 -15.37 2.00
CA SER A 392 17.05 -14.25 1.09
C SER A 392 17.69 -13.06 1.81
N ALA A 393 18.58 -12.36 1.12
CA ALA A 393 19.07 -11.05 1.53
C ALA A 393 17.94 -9.99 1.46
N ASN A 394 18.21 -8.76 1.90
CA ASN A 394 17.32 -7.63 1.67
C ASN A 394 17.36 -7.24 0.18
N ILE A 395 16.27 -7.46 -0.55
CA ILE A 395 16.19 -7.20 -1.99
C ILE A 395 15.50 -5.86 -2.23
N ILE A 396 16.20 -4.95 -2.90
CA ILE A 396 15.80 -3.56 -3.15
C ILE A 396 15.56 -3.38 -4.64
N PRO A 397 14.30 -3.21 -5.09
CA PRO A 397 14.01 -2.85 -6.47
C PRO A 397 14.25 -1.36 -6.69
N THR A 398 14.98 -0.98 -7.74
CA THR A 398 15.31 0.41 -8.04
C THR A 398 14.36 1.07 -9.04
N HIS A 399 13.43 0.29 -9.62
CA HIS A 399 12.47 0.72 -10.65
C HIS A 399 13.16 1.35 -11.88
N GLY A 400 14.17 0.66 -12.36
CA GLY A 400 14.90 0.93 -13.59
C GLY A 400 16.41 0.96 -13.38
N VAL A 401 17.13 0.25 -14.24
CA VAL A 401 18.58 0.04 -14.17
C VAL A 401 19.37 1.35 -14.11
N THR A 402 18.92 2.40 -14.83
CA THR A 402 19.57 3.72 -14.84
C THR A 402 19.53 4.47 -13.50
N LYS A 403 18.81 3.94 -12.51
CA LYS A 403 18.74 4.52 -11.17
C LYS A 403 19.75 3.93 -10.21
N TYR A 404 20.41 2.81 -10.54
CA TYR A 404 21.40 2.18 -9.66
C TYR A 404 22.46 3.17 -9.16
N GLU A 405 23.04 3.96 -10.06
CA GLU A 405 24.04 4.95 -9.70
C GLU A 405 23.52 5.97 -8.69
N LYS A 406 22.30 6.46 -8.87
CA LYS A 406 21.68 7.44 -7.95
C LYS A 406 21.45 6.85 -6.56
N TYR A 407 21.04 5.58 -6.49
CA TYR A 407 20.89 4.87 -5.21
C TYR A 407 22.23 4.68 -4.52
N LEU A 408 23.25 4.29 -5.26
CA LEU A 408 24.60 4.13 -4.71
C LEU A 408 25.17 5.46 -4.22
N ASP A 409 25.09 6.53 -5.02
CA ASP A 409 25.55 7.86 -4.63
C ASP A 409 24.83 8.35 -3.36
N PHE A 410 23.53 8.06 -3.25
CA PHE A 410 22.75 8.38 -2.08
C PHE A 410 23.20 7.60 -0.84
N TYR A 411 23.31 6.26 -0.94
CA TYR A 411 23.70 5.44 0.20
C TYR A 411 25.17 5.66 0.60
N ASP A 412 26.05 5.92 -0.36
CA ASP A 412 27.45 6.26 -0.04
C ASP A 412 27.54 7.54 0.80
N SER A 413 26.77 8.58 0.43
CA SER A 413 26.65 9.79 1.26
C SER A 413 26.05 9.51 2.63
N PHE A 414 25.02 8.66 2.68
CA PHE A 414 24.31 8.33 3.92
C PHE A 414 25.18 7.60 4.94
N TYR A 415 26.12 6.77 4.49
CA TYR A 415 27.00 5.98 5.34
C TYR A 415 28.35 6.64 5.62
N THR A 416 28.54 7.93 5.25
CA THR A 416 29.84 8.63 5.38
C THR A 416 30.40 8.60 6.80
N ASP A 417 29.56 8.75 7.83
CA ASP A 417 30.00 8.82 9.23
C ASP A 417 29.63 7.56 10.03
N LYS A 418 29.20 6.47 9.36
CA LYS A 418 28.79 5.25 10.05
C LYS A 418 29.93 4.23 10.12
N PRO A 419 30.04 3.46 11.22
CA PRO A 419 31.13 2.48 11.40
C PRO A 419 30.98 1.24 10.51
N ILE A 420 29.78 1.01 9.94
CA ILE A 420 29.47 -0.16 9.11
C ILE A 420 29.43 0.25 7.65
N LYS A 421 30.07 -0.54 6.79
CA LYS A 421 29.98 -0.41 5.33
C LYS A 421 29.06 -1.50 4.78
N PRO A 422 27.81 -1.17 4.43
CA PRO A 422 26.90 -2.14 3.88
C PRO A 422 27.43 -2.71 2.56
N LYS A 423 27.25 -4.01 2.39
CA LYS A 423 27.56 -4.71 1.15
C LYS A 423 26.35 -4.70 0.24
N ILE A 424 26.53 -4.24 -0.98
CA ILE A 424 25.47 -4.13 -1.99
C ILE A 424 25.89 -4.93 -3.22
N ARG A 425 25.10 -5.94 -3.56
CA ARG A 425 25.21 -6.71 -4.78
C ARG A 425 24.22 -6.18 -5.80
N LEU A 426 24.72 -5.62 -6.90
CA LEU A 426 23.90 -5.15 -8.03
C LEU A 426 23.77 -6.29 -9.04
N ILE A 427 22.53 -6.65 -9.33
CA ILE A 427 22.21 -7.67 -10.34
C ILE A 427 21.64 -6.95 -11.57
N PHE A 428 22.31 -7.11 -12.71
CA PHE A 428 21.95 -6.50 -13.97
C PHE A 428 21.35 -7.53 -14.93
N ASP A 429 20.36 -7.10 -15.68
CA ASP A 429 19.92 -7.84 -16.86
C ASP A 429 20.98 -7.79 -17.95
N ASN A 430 21.13 -8.87 -18.72
CA ASN A 430 22.06 -8.92 -19.84
C ASN A 430 21.39 -8.37 -21.11
N ASP A 431 20.94 -7.13 -21.03
CA ASP A 431 20.42 -6.33 -22.14
C ASP A 431 21.34 -5.14 -22.44
N VAL A 432 20.95 -4.27 -23.37
CA VAL A 432 21.76 -3.10 -23.76
C VAL A 432 21.87 -2.11 -22.60
N ALA A 433 20.74 -1.82 -21.92
CA ALA A 433 20.69 -0.83 -20.85
C ALA A 433 21.46 -1.32 -19.61
N GLY A 434 21.26 -2.57 -19.21
CA GLY A 434 21.98 -3.19 -18.09
C GLY A 434 23.50 -3.21 -18.30
N ARG A 435 23.96 -3.51 -19.51
CA ARG A 435 25.39 -3.50 -19.84
C ARG A 435 26.00 -2.10 -19.82
N GLU A 436 25.29 -1.08 -20.30
CA GLU A 436 25.79 0.30 -20.25
C GLU A 436 25.90 0.80 -18.80
N GLU A 437 24.89 0.57 -17.99
CA GLU A 437 24.92 0.98 -16.58
C GLU A 437 25.96 0.18 -15.79
N TYR A 438 26.11 -1.13 -16.05
CA TYR A 438 27.18 -1.95 -15.48
C TYR A 438 28.57 -1.35 -15.74
N LYS A 439 28.89 -1.00 -17.01
CA LYS A 439 30.18 -0.38 -17.37
C LYS A 439 30.43 0.91 -16.61
N LYS A 440 29.42 1.73 -16.47
CA LYS A 440 29.47 3.02 -15.79
C LYS A 440 29.75 2.86 -14.29
N ILE A 441 28.98 2.00 -13.62
CA ILE A 441 29.12 1.77 -12.18
C ILE A 441 30.42 1.03 -11.88
N PHE A 442 30.78 0.02 -12.67
CA PHE A 442 32.04 -0.70 -12.52
C PHE A 442 33.25 0.20 -12.63
N LYS A 443 33.22 1.15 -13.59
CA LYS A 443 34.29 2.16 -13.76
C LYS A 443 34.39 3.12 -12.58
N LYS A 444 33.24 3.52 -11.99
CA LYS A 444 33.21 4.34 -10.77
C LYS A 444 33.75 3.57 -9.58
N ASN A 445 33.29 2.34 -9.37
CA ASN A 445 33.72 1.48 -8.28
C ASN A 445 35.22 1.18 -8.33
N ALA A 446 35.76 0.90 -9.50
CA ALA A 446 37.19 0.70 -9.73
C ALA A 446 38.06 1.95 -9.37
N LYS A 447 37.47 3.13 -9.34
CA LYS A 447 38.09 4.39 -8.91
C LYS A 447 37.88 4.69 -7.43
N ASN A 448 37.37 3.74 -6.64
CA ASN A 448 37.00 3.90 -5.24
C ASN A 448 36.05 5.10 -5.01
N SER A 449 35.11 5.33 -5.92
CA SER A 449 34.15 6.42 -5.78
C SER A 449 33.11 6.15 -4.69
N TYR A 450 32.86 4.90 -4.36
CA TYR A 450 31.98 4.48 -3.24
C TYR A 450 32.86 4.10 -2.04
N GLN A 451 33.09 5.06 -1.13
CA GLN A 451 34.00 4.86 0.00
C GLN A 451 33.33 4.21 1.22
N ASN A 452 32.03 4.39 1.34
CA ASN A 452 31.23 3.97 2.49
C ASN A 452 30.36 2.72 2.20
N LEU A 453 30.48 2.16 1.00
CA LEU A 453 29.79 0.96 0.56
C LEU A 453 30.77 -0.08 0.02
N GLU A 454 30.44 -1.36 0.14
CA GLU A 454 31.09 -2.44 -0.60
C GLU A 454 30.17 -2.85 -1.77
N VAL A 455 30.56 -2.49 -3.00
CA VAL A 455 29.72 -2.67 -4.19
C VAL A 455 30.23 -3.83 -5.03
N ILE A 456 29.36 -4.81 -5.29
CA ILE A 456 29.59 -5.94 -6.19
C ILE A 456 28.65 -5.83 -7.38
N CYS A 457 29.17 -5.92 -8.60
CA CYS A 457 28.40 -5.83 -9.83
C CYS A 457 28.43 -7.19 -10.55
N GLU A 458 27.26 -7.73 -10.88
CA GLU A 458 27.17 -8.97 -11.65
C GLU A 458 25.93 -8.99 -12.55
N PHE A 459 25.93 -9.89 -13.53
CA PHE A 459 24.74 -10.13 -14.37
C PHE A 459 23.96 -11.32 -13.85
N ILE A 460 22.63 -11.25 -13.97
CA ILE A 460 21.76 -12.40 -13.73
C ILE A 460 22.17 -13.51 -14.69
N PRO A 461 22.35 -14.77 -14.26
CA PRO A 461 22.54 -15.88 -15.17
C PRO A 461 21.20 -16.28 -15.83
N ASN A 462 21.25 -16.95 -16.97
CA ASN A 462 20.10 -17.69 -17.46
C ASN A 462 19.89 -18.98 -16.66
N CYS A 463 18.83 -19.73 -16.94
CA CYS A 463 18.52 -20.98 -16.23
C CYS A 463 19.59 -22.08 -16.36
N PHE A 464 20.53 -21.94 -17.29
CA PHE A 464 21.69 -22.84 -17.47
C PHE A 464 22.96 -22.34 -16.76
N GLY A 465 22.89 -21.22 -16.03
CA GLY A 465 24.01 -20.63 -15.34
C GLY A 465 24.94 -19.78 -16.22
N GLU A 466 24.56 -19.53 -17.46
CA GLU A 466 25.38 -18.72 -18.38
C GLU A 466 25.16 -17.23 -18.04
N ARG A 467 26.25 -16.48 -17.86
CA ARG A 467 26.27 -15.03 -17.68
C ARG A 467 27.50 -14.43 -18.37
N PRO A 468 27.42 -13.19 -18.89
CA PRO A 468 28.58 -12.56 -19.51
C PRO A 468 29.62 -12.23 -18.46
N ASN A 469 30.88 -12.37 -18.82
CA ASN A 469 31.97 -11.90 -17.99
C ASN A 469 32.33 -10.43 -18.29
N HIS A 470 33.10 -9.82 -17.37
CA HIS A 470 33.50 -8.42 -17.49
C HIS A 470 34.18 -8.09 -18.83
N ASP A 471 35.09 -8.92 -19.29
CA ASP A 471 35.86 -8.71 -20.53
C ASP A 471 34.96 -8.74 -21.78
N GLU A 472 33.99 -9.65 -21.81
CA GLU A 472 32.99 -9.72 -22.88
C GLU A 472 32.14 -8.46 -22.95
N VAL A 473 31.73 -7.96 -21.79
CA VAL A 473 30.91 -6.74 -21.69
C VAL A 473 31.71 -5.52 -22.13
N VAL A 474 32.93 -5.35 -21.65
CA VAL A 474 33.78 -4.19 -21.99
C VAL A 474 34.14 -4.17 -23.47
N LYS A 475 34.47 -5.34 -24.04
CA LYS A 475 34.82 -5.48 -25.47
C LYS A 475 33.63 -5.49 -26.42
N ASN A 476 32.39 -5.35 -25.90
CA ASN A 476 31.15 -5.48 -26.68
C ASN A 476 31.05 -6.81 -27.49
N ASN A 477 31.67 -7.88 -27.00
CA ASN A 477 31.69 -9.19 -27.66
C ASN A 477 30.63 -10.12 -27.04
N ILE A 478 29.42 -9.63 -26.84
CA ILE A 478 28.34 -10.36 -26.19
C ILE A 478 27.48 -11.03 -27.25
N LYS A 479 27.22 -12.31 -27.05
CA LYS A 479 26.49 -13.17 -28.00
C LYS A 479 25.01 -13.34 -27.66
N SER A 480 24.56 -12.92 -26.45
CA SER A 480 23.21 -13.20 -25.94
C SER A 480 22.63 -12.02 -25.19
N ASN A 481 21.31 -11.80 -25.35
CA ASN A 481 20.52 -10.90 -24.53
C ASN A 481 19.51 -11.74 -23.76
N TYR A 482 19.46 -11.60 -22.43
CA TYR A 482 18.46 -12.21 -21.57
C TYR A 482 18.24 -11.37 -20.32
N GLU A 483 17.08 -11.54 -19.74
CA GLU A 483 16.59 -10.80 -18.59
C GLU A 483 16.29 -11.77 -17.44
N ILE A 484 15.82 -11.28 -16.32
CA ILE A 484 15.46 -12.09 -15.14
C ILE A 484 14.49 -13.24 -15.49
N GLU A 485 13.62 -13.06 -16.46
CA GLU A 485 12.69 -14.08 -16.93
C GLU A 485 13.40 -15.29 -17.53
N ASP A 486 14.62 -15.13 -18.02
CA ASP A 486 15.44 -16.24 -18.57
C ASP A 486 16.18 -17.01 -17.46
N PHE A 487 16.24 -16.47 -16.25
CA PHE A 487 16.79 -17.13 -15.08
C PHE A 487 15.84 -18.16 -14.48
N ILE A 488 14.54 -17.91 -14.48
CA ILE A 488 13.54 -18.82 -13.91
C ILE A 488 13.32 -20.05 -14.81
N TYR A 489 12.63 -21.06 -14.27
CA TYR A 489 12.36 -22.30 -15.01
C TYR A 489 11.54 -22.05 -16.27
N PRO A 490 12.08 -22.31 -17.47
CA PRO A 490 11.47 -21.90 -18.72
C PRO A 490 10.07 -22.45 -18.96
N GLU A 491 9.84 -23.71 -18.59
CA GLU A 491 8.54 -24.35 -18.76
C GLU A 491 7.47 -23.73 -17.89
N ILE A 492 7.84 -23.30 -16.67
CA ILE A 492 6.93 -22.62 -15.74
C ILE A 492 6.59 -21.24 -16.29
N LEU A 493 7.59 -20.49 -16.75
CA LEU A 493 7.38 -19.17 -17.36
C LEU A 493 6.40 -19.26 -18.55
N VAL A 494 6.64 -20.20 -19.46
CA VAL A 494 5.80 -20.41 -20.64
C VAL A 494 4.38 -20.84 -20.26
N GLU A 495 4.22 -21.67 -19.24
CA GLU A 495 2.89 -22.05 -18.74
C GLU A 495 2.12 -20.86 -18.17
N ILE A 496 2.78 -20.03 -17.35
CA ILE A 496 2.16 -18.81 -16.79
C ILE A 496 1.77 -17.85 -17.91
N ALA A 497 2.67 -17.61 -18.88
CA ALA A 497 2.40 -16.76 -20.02
C ALA A 497 1.21 -17.27 -20.84
N ASN A 498 1.15 -18.58 -21.11
CA ASN A 498 0.01 -19.21 -21.78
C ASN A 498 -1.30 -19.04 -21.00
N ASN A 499 -1.28 -19.16 -19.67
CA ASN A 499 -2.49 -19.00 -18.83
C ASN A 499 -3.00 -17.55 -18.80
N ILE A 500 -2.09 -16.58 -18.81
CA ILE A 500 -2.45 -15.16 -18.90
C ILE A 500 -3.10 -14.87 -20.27
N LEU A 501 -2.53 -15.40 -21.34
CA LEU A 501 -2.99 -15.17 -22.69
C LEU A 501 -4.25 -15.98 -23.04
N ALA A 502 -4.48 -17.13 -22.42
CA ALA A 502 -5.69 -17.93 -22.63
C ALA A 502 -6.97 -17.14 -22.34
N LYS A 503 -6.93 -16.18 -21.43
CA LYS A 503 -8.04 -15.24 -21.14
C LYS A 503 -8.39 -14.33 -22.33
N LYS A 504 -7.52 -14.26 -23.34
CA LYS A 504 -7.67 -13.45 -24.55
C LYS A 504 -7.88 -14.29 -25.82
N ALA A 505 -8.26 -15.55 -25.69
CA ALA A 505 -8.56 -16.49 -26.77
C ALA A 505 -7.37 -16.82 -27.71
N PHE A 506 -6.14 -16.79 -27.21
CA PHE A 506 -4.95 -17.19 -27.98
C PHE A 506 -4.65 -18.68 -27.87
N ASN A 507 -4.10 -19.24 -28.94
CA ASN A 507 -3.61 -20.62 -28.95
C ASN A 507 -2.37 -20.75 -28.04
N LYS A 508 -2.32 -21.84 -27.25
CA LYS A 508 -1.18 -22.13 -26.39
C LYS A 508 0.07 -22.40 -27.21
N VAL A 509 1.19 -21.84 -26.78
CA VAL A 509 2.52 -22.08 -27.35
C VAL A 509 3.23 -23.12 -26.48
N PRO A 510 3.52 -24.34 -26.98
CA PRO A 510 4.21 -25.35 -26.19
C PRO A 510 5.70 -25.03 -26.06
N TRP A 511 6.28 -25.37 -24.90
CA TRP A 511 7.72 -25.22 -24.66
C TRP A 511 8.61 -25.81 -25.76
N LYS A 512 8.24 -26.96 -26.29
CA LYS A 512 8.97 -27.62 -27.38
C LYS A 512 9.21 -26.73 -28.61
N ASP A 513 8.26 -25.84 -28.92
CA ASP A 513 8.40 -24.93 -30.06
C ASP A 513 9.36 -23.80 -29.76
N ILE A 514 9.39 -23.35 -28.50
CA ILE A 514 10.29 -22.30 -28.01
C ILE A 514 11.72 -22.86 -27.94
N SER A 515 11.91 -24.02 -27.34
CA SER A 515 13.23 -24.65 -27.22
C SER A 515 13.90 -24.89 -28.56
N LYS A 516 13.14 -25.33 -29.57
CA LYS A 516 13.66 -25.47 -30.93
C LYS A 516 14.17 -24.16 -31.55
N ARG A 517 13.52 -23.03 -31.20
CA ARG A 517 14.00 -21.71 -31.66
C ARG A 517 15.23 -21.25 -30.90
N LEU A 518 15.29 -21.50 -29.61
CA LEU A 518 16.47 -21.18 -28.79
C LEU A 518 17.70 -21.98 -29.29
N ASP A 519 17.51 -23.20 -29.77
CA ASP A 519 18.57 -24.03 -30.35
C ASP A 519 19.00 -23.54 -31.75
N ALA A 520 18.16 -22.80 -32.46
CA ALA A 520 18.46 -22.27 -33.77
C ALA A 520 19.38 -21.04 -33.68
N ASN A 521 20.48 -21.02 -34.47
CA ASN A 521 21.50 -19.97 -34.44
C ASN A 521 20.97 -18.53 -34.60
N SER A 522 19.85 -18.35 -35.30
CA SER A 522 19.25 -17.03 -35.55
C SER A 522 18.48 -16.45 -34.35
N HIS A 523 18.09 -17.28 -33.38
CA HIS A 523 17.26 -16.88 -32.23
C HIS A 523 17.90 -17.21 -30.89
N LYS A 524 19.07 -17.84 -30.87
CA LYS A 524 19.82 -18.26 -29.68
C LYS A 524 20.18 -17.10 -28.74
N ASN A 525 20.23 -15.88 -29.28
CA ASN A 525 20.68 -14.70 -28.58
C ASN A 525 19.51 -13.83 -28.04
N LYS A 526 18.28 -14.34 -28.13
CA LYS A 526 17.08 -13.62 -27.72
C LYS A 526 16.36 -14.38 -26.60
N GLY A 527 15.86 -13.67 -25.60
CA GLY A 527 15.24 -14.26 -24.43
C GLY A 527 13.99 -15.11 -24.73
N ILE A 528 13.54 -15.85 -23.72
CA ILE A 528 12.41 -16.80 -23.81
C ILE A 528 11.12 -16.08 -24.19
N LEU A 529 10.82 -14.95 -23.59
CA LEU A 529 9.60 -14.17 -23.87
C LEU A 529 9.58 -13.64 -25.31
N TYR A 530 10.72 -13.21 -25.83
CA TYR A 530 10.83 -12.79 -27.23
C TYR A 530 10.52 -13.95 -28.20
N ASN A 531 11.09 -15.13 -27.94
CA ASN A 531 10.83 -16.31 -28.77
C ASN A 531 9.39 -16.78 -28.64
N PHE A 532 8.80 -16.67 -27.45
CA PHE A 532 7.39 -16.95 -27.21
C PHE A 532 6.50 -16.05 -28.06
N ASP A 533 6.72 -14.72 -28.03
CA ASP A 533 5.96 -13.75 -28.82
C ASP A 533 6.09 -13.96 -30.31
N SER A 534 7.31 -14.25 -30.76
CA SER A 534 7.55 -14.54 -32.19
C SER A 534 6.73 -15.73 -32.67
N ILE A 535 6.68 -16.85 -31.91
CA ILE A 535 5.88 -18.01 -32.26
C ILE A 535 4.38 -17.73 -32.17
N LYS A 536 3.95 -17.04 -31.14
CA LYS A 536 2.55 -16.66 -30.92
C LYS A 536 2.05 -15.80 -32.08
N ASN A 537 2.82 -14.79 -32.46
CA ASN A 537 2.46 -13.89 -33.55
C ASN A 537 2.40 -14.61 -34.89
N ASP A 538 3.33 -15.52 -35.16
CA ASP A 538 3.30 -16.35 -36.36
C ASP A 538 2.05 -17.24 -36.45
N LYS A 539 1.57 -17.76 -35.30
CA LYS A 539 0.39 -18.63 -35.23
C LYS A 539 -0.96 -17.89 -35.21
N ASN A 540 -0.96 -16.60 -34.95
CA ASN A 540 -2.17 -15.77 -34.81
C ASN A 540 -2.28 -14.65 -35.85
N LEU A 541 -1.57 -14.76 -36.96
CA LEU A 541 -1.60 -13.79 -38.06
C LEU A 541 -2.99 -13.51 -38.64
N GLU A 542 -3.96 -14.40 -38.43
CA GLU A 542 -5.34 -14.24 -38.93
C GLU A 542 -6.19 -13.29 -38.10
N ASN A 543 -5.85 -12.96 -36.83
CA ASN A 543 -6.70 -12.22 -35.92
C ASN A 543 -6.27 -10.78 -35.59
N GLY A 544 -5.21 -10.28 -36.15
CA GLY A 544 -4.85 -8.84 -36.14
C GLY A 544 -4.48 -8.22 -34.79
N HIS A 545 -4.46 -8.97 -33.69
CA HIS A 545 -4.11 -8.49 -32.36
C HIS A 545 -2.73 -8.99 -31.94
N GLN A 546 -1.73 -8.13 -32.09
CA GLN A 546 -0.40 -8.36 -31.51
C GLN A 546 -0.46 -8.14 -30.01
N ILE A 547 -0.19 -9.20 -29.22
CA ILE A 547 0.10 -9.07 -27.79
C ILE A 547 1.60 -9.23 -27.64
N ASP A 548 2.21 -8.21 -27.07
CA ASP A 548 3.62 -8.17 -26.76
C ASP A 548 3.85 -8.67 -25.32
N CYS A 549 4.44 -9.85 -25.16
CA CYS A 549 4.79 -10.41 -23.84
C CYS A 549 6.05 -9.76 -23.25
N THR A 550 6.80 -9.01 -24.04
CA THR A 550 7.91 -8.21 -23.55
C THR A 550 7.42 -6.87 -22.97
N ASN A 551 6.13 -6.55 -23.16
CA ASN A 551 5.51 -5.37 -22.57
C ASN A 551 5.53 -5.45 -21.02
N GLU A 552 5.91 -4.36 -20.37
CA GLU A 552 6.06 -4.27 -18.92
C GLU A 552 4.81 -4.72 -18.15
N GLN A 553 3.61 -4.43 -18.62
CA GLN A 553 2.37 -4.86 -17.98
C GLN A 553 2.17 -6.38 -18.03
N VAL A 554 2.61 -7.02 -19.10
CA VAL A 554 2.54 -8.48 -19.22
C VAL A 554 3.61 -9.14 -18.36
N LYS A 555 4.82 -8.60 -18.34
CA LYS A 555 5.89 -9.04 -17.42
C LYS A 555 5.44 -8.95 -15.96
N LYS A 556 4.86 -7.82 -15.53
CA LYS A 556 4.26 -7.68 -14.20
C LYS A 556 3.16 -8.70 -13.92
N GLY A 557 2.30 -8.98 -14.89
CA GLY A 557 1.27 -10.02 -14.79
C GLY A 557 1.86 -11.41 -14.59
N ILE A 558 2.96 -11.73 -15.28
CA ILE A 558 3.70 -12.98 -15.12
C ILE A 558 4.29 -13.06 -13.71
N ALA A 559 4.96 -12.03 -13.25
CA ALA A 559 5.54 -11.97 -11.91
C ALA A 559 4.50 -12.14 -10.79
N ILE A 560 3.35 -11.50 -10.90
CA ILE A 560 2.23 -11.67 -9.96
C ILE A 560 1.73 -13.10 -9.94
N SER A 561 1.65 -13.76 -11.10
CA SER A 561 1.21 -15.15 -11.24
C SER A 561 2.24 -16.18 -10.78
N TYR A 562 3.46 -15.76 -10.54
CA TYR A 562 4.59 -16.57 -10.06
C TYR A 562 4.55 -16.75 -8.53
N GLU A 563 3.38 -16.80 -7.93
CA GLU A 563 3.21 -17.01 -6.50
C GLU A 563 3.04 -18.48 -6.17
N LEU A 564 3.98 -19.02 -5.37
CA LEU A 564 4.04 -20.45 -5.02
C LEU A 564 3.12 -20.82 -3.85
N LYS A 565 2.79 -19.87 -3.00
CA LYS A 565 1.98 -20.10 -1.79
C LYS A 565 0.57 -20.55 -2.17
N GLY A 566 0.26 -21.79 -1.85
CA GLY A 566 -1.06 -22.39 -2.12
C GLY A 566 -1.20 -23.11 -3.46
N ASN A 567 -0.20 -23.04 -4.37
CA ASN A 567 -0.23 -23.71 -5.66
C ASN A 567 0.54 -25.06 -5.63
N LYS A 568 -0.13 -26.13 -5.20
CA LYS A 568 0.47 -27.46 -5.09
C LYS A 568 1.02 -27.99 -6.42
N ASN A 569 0.39 -27.67 -7.54
CA ASN A 569 0.85 -28.11 -8.87
C ASN A 569 2.16 -27.43 -9.24
N LEU A 570 2.29 -26.14 -8.98
CA LEU A 570 3.50 -25.38 -9.25
C LEU A 570 4.66 -25.88 -8.37
N SER A 571 4.40 -26.13 -7.08
CA SER A 571 5.40 -26.68 -6.15
C SER A 571 5.98 -28.03 -6.60
N LYS A 572 5.13 -28.91 -7.14
CA LYS A 572 5.60 -30.19 -7.68
C LYS A 572 6.49 -29.99 -8.89
N LYS A 573 6.11 -29.09 -9.80
CA LYS A 573 6.90 -28.77 -10.99
C LYS A 573 8.25 -28.15 -10.63
N PHE A 574 8.32 -27.31 -9.61
CA PHE A 574 9.58 -26.74 -9.12
C PHE A 574 10.58 -27.84 -8.74
N GLN A 575 10.14 -28.90 -8.07
CA GLN A 575 11.00 -30.04 -7.72
C GLN A 575 11.52 -30.78 -8.96
N GLU A 576 10.65 -30.97 -9.96
CA GLU A 576 11.05 -31.62 -11.23
C GLU A 576 12.05 -30.78 -12.02
N TYR A 577 11.84 -29.46 -12.08
CA TYR A 577 12.67 -28.56 -12.86
C TYR A 577 13.99 -28.20 -12.16
N ASP A 578 14.07 -28.27 -10.83
CA ASP A 578 15.33 -28.12 -10.09
C ASP A 578 16.36 -29.18 -10.51
N ILE A 579 15.90 -30.40 -10.79
CA ILE A 579 16.76 -31.47 -11.31
C ILE A 579 17.26 -31.13 -12.73
N LYS A 580 16.42 -30.51 -13.55
CA LYS A 580 16.74 -30.15 -14.94
C LYS A 580 17.61 -28.89 -15.05
N TYR A 581 17.39 -27.94 -14.15
CA TYR A 581 18.06 -26.64 -14.13
C TYR A 581 18.68 -26.35 -12.76
N PRO A 582 19.68 -27.12 -12.30
CA PRO A 582 20.26 -26.98 -10.96
C PRO A 582 20.98 -25.65 -10.73
N GLU A 583 21.38 -24.97 -11.80
CA GLU A 583 22.10 -23.69 -11.72
C GLU A 583 21.22 -22.56 -11.16
N VAL A 584 19.89 -22.65 -11.30
CA VAL A 584 18.95 -21.68 -10.70
C VAL A 584 19.09 -21.69 -9.18
N ARG A 585 18.98 -22.87 -8.56
CA ARG A 585 19.12 -23.01 -7.11
C ARG A 585 20.53 -22.68 -6.64
N LYS A 586 21.54 -23.08 -7.38
CA LYS A 586 22.95 -22.80 -7.06
C LYS A 586 23.21 -21.29 -7.02
N TYR A 587 22.71 -20.54 -8.01
CA TYR A 587 22.85 -19.09 -8.01
C TYR A 587 22.12 -18.43 -6.84
N LEU A 588 20.91 -18.89 -6.50
CA LEU A 588 20.20 -18.38 -5.33
C LEU A 588 20.96 -18.59 -4.02
N ILE A 589 21.68 -19.70 -3.89
CA ILE A 589 22.57 -19.95 -2.75
C ILE A 589 23.78 -19.01 -2.79
N GLU A 590 24.36 -18.77 -3.98
CA GLU A 590 25.50 -17.84 -4.15
C GLU A 590 25.16 -16.39 -3.74
N ILE A 591 23.95 -15.93 -4.04
CA ILE A 591 23.47 -14.58 -3.69
C ILE A 591 22.76 -14.50 -2.33
N ALA A 592 22.58 -15.62 -1.64
CA ALA A 592 22.06 -15.65 -0.29
C ALA A 592 23.01 -14.94 0.70
N ILE A 593 22.55 -14.72 1.92
CA ILE A 593 23.38 -14.12 2.96
C ILE A 593 24.64 -14.98 3.15
N PRO A 594 25.85 -14.43 3.00
CA PRO A 594 27.08 -15.17 3.20
C PRO A 594 27.17 -15.78 4.61
N ASP A 595 27.68 -17.00 4.72
CA ASP A 595 27.77 -17.73 5.99
C ASP A 595 28.64 -17.01 7.04
N ASP A 596 29.59 -16.21 6.61
CA ASP A 596 30.44 -15.36 7.46
C ASP A 596 29.67 -14.22 8.16
N LEU A 597 28.50 -13.83 7.66
CA LEU A 597 27.59 -12.87 8.34
C LEU A 597 26.57 -13.56 9.26
N THR A 598 26.51 -14.89 9.27
CA THR A 598 25.60 -15.66 10.14
C THR A 598 26.21 -16.01 11.50
N LEU A 599 27.50 -15.68 11.74
CA LEU A 599 28.28 -16.06 12.95
C LEU A 599 28.47 -14.93 13.97
N THR A 600 27.53 -14.01 14.12
CA THR A 600 27.44 -13.24 15.37
C THR A 600 26.26 -13.74 16.19
N PRO A 601 26.50 -14.54 17.23
CA PRO A 601 25.44 -14.85 18.18
C PRO A 601 25.28 -13.66 19.11
N GLN A 602 24.09 -13.03 19.05
CA GLN A 602 23.33 -12.60 20.24
C GLN A 602 21.96 -12.09 19.90
#